data_269192ca2fd13be2b43e0e19fca628d4
#
_entry.id   269192ca2fd13be2b43e0e19fca628d4
#
_cell.length_a   1.000
_cell.length_b   1.000
_cell.length_c   1.000
_cell.angle_alpha   90.00
_cell.angle_beta   90.00
_cell.angle_gamma   90.00
#
_symmetry.space_group_name_H-M   'P 1'
#
loop_
_entity.id
_entity.type
_entity.pdbx_description
1 polymer ?
#
loop_
_entity_poly.entity_id
_entity_poly.type
_entity_poly.pdbx_seq_one_letter_code
_entity_poly.pdbx_strand_id
1 'polypeptide(L)'
;IGTKIELGERLDKYDTLGYDLVAMTADDLIAAGFVPTNLSNIIDVNTLDYDVVDEMMRGLHDACQFSKIAITGGEIAELGNRIGGFPGARMNFNWCSTAIGVLHPSLDQPLSGATAQAGDAVVALRSPSFRSNGYSLARKTLQRLFGDNWHTAPYDGTDADQYVTWGEALLAPSLIYAPALTAVLDAGLPLRGAAHITGGGVADNFKRVLKNGLGAVLDNLFAPLPAMQRLCEVGGISPETAYLYWNMGNGMLLVTAPEAAEALVQQLAQSGYQAQLAGYLTAEAGVTLRVGAGELKYA
;
A
#
# COMPACT_ATOMS: atom_id res chain seq x y z
N ILE A 1 -2.47 1.44 11.38
CA ILE A 1 -1.62 0.71 10.42
C ILE A 1 -1.61 -0.81 10.63
N GLY A 2 -2.60 -1.33 11.36
CA GLY A 2 -2.81 -2.76 11.53
C GLY A 2 -1.65 -3.49 12.18
N THR A 3 -1.50 -4.77 11.83
CA THR A 3 -0.53 -5.67 12.49
C THR A 3 0.94 -5.41 12.12
N LYS A 4 1.25 -4.46 11.22
CA LYS A 4 2.64 -4.04 10.96
C LYS A 4 3.29 -3.37 12.18
N ILE A 5 2.48 -2.78 13.07
CA ILE A 5 2.95 -2.21 14.34
C ILE A 5 3.80 -3.21 15.12
N GLU A 6 3.38 -4.49 15.19
CA GLU A 6 4.14 -5.53 15.89
C GLU A 6 5.58 -5.69 15.38
N LEU A 7 5.85 -5.37 14.10
CA LEU A 7 7.22 -5.38 13.58
C LEU A 7 8.06 -4.23 14.13
N GLY A 8 7.48 -3.04 14.23
CA GLY A 8 8.13 -1.92 14.91
C GLY A 8 8.49 -2.27 16.36
N GLU A 9 7.54 -2.84 17.09
CA GLU A 9 7.74 -3.32 18.47
C GLU A 9 8.83 -4.39 18.59
N ARG A 10 8.85 -5.38 17.66
CA ARG A 10 9.83 -6.48 17.68
C ARG A 10 11.24 -6.07 17.30
N LEU A 11 11.39 -5.06 16.46
CA LEU A 11 12.68 -4.58 15.94
C LEU A 11 13.18 -3.33 16.70
N ASP A 12 12.38 -2.82 17.63
CA ASP A 12 12.61 -1.54 18.31
C ASP A 12 12.92 -0.42 17.29
N LYS A 13 12.09 -0.34 16.22
CA LYS A 13 12.27 0.61 15.11
C LYS A 13 10.91 1.14 14.64
N TYR A 14 10.71 2.46 14.77
CA TYR A 14 9.39 3.08 14.67
C TYR A 14 9.30 4.19 13.61
N ASP A 15 10.42 4.74 13.15
CA ASP A 15 10.51 5.85 12.22
C ASP A 15 9.82 5.59 10.87
N THR A 16 9.87 4.35 10.38
CA THR A 16 9.27 3.98 9.10
C THR A 16 7.75 3.91 9.11
N LEU A 17 7.14 3.71 10.31
CA LEU A 17 5.70 3.53 10.46
C LEU A 17 4.89 4.79 10.13
N GLY A 18 5.50 5.97 10.22
CA GLY A 18 4.88 7.21 9.78
C GLY A 18 4.54 7.23 8.29
N TYR A 19 5.40 6.66 7.45
CA TYR A 19 5.12 6.48 6.02
C TYR A 19 3.95 5.54 5.77
N ASP A 20 3.83 4.47 6.54
CA ASP A 20 2.70 3.55 6.45
C ASP A 20 1.38 4.22 6.85
N LEU A 21 1.40 5.03 7.91
CA LEU A 21 0.23 5.76 8.39
C LEU A 21 -0.27 6.76 7.35
N VAL A 22 0.64 7.56 6.77
CA VAL A 22 0.30 8.56 5.74
C VAL A 22 -0.15 7.88 4.46
N ALA A 23 0.56 6.84 3.99
CA ALA A 23 0.19 6.13 2.77
C ALA A 23 -1.22 5.54 2.84
N MET A 24 -1.64 5.01 3.99
CA MET A 24 -2.98 4.41 4.13
C MET A 24 -4.10 5.42 3.92
N THR A 25 -3.94 6.65 4.41
CA THR A 25 -5.00 7.67 4.34
C THR A 25 -4.87 8.60 3.14
N ALA A 26 -3.65 9.02 2.81
CA ALA A 26 -3.40 9.94 1.70
C ALA A 26 -3.64 9.28 0.34
N ASP A 27 -3.24 8.00 0.18
CA ASP A 27 -3.41 7.29 -1.08
C ASP A 27 -4.88 6.94 -1.34
N ASP A 28 -5.69 6.69 -0.30
CA ASP A 28 -7.14 6.51 -0.44
C ASP A 28 -7.83 7.81 -0.89
N LEU A 29 -7.42 8.97 -0.34
CA LEU A 29 -7.95 10.27 -0.76
C LEU A 29 -7.63 10.54 -2.22
N ILE A 30 -6.37 10.44 -2.63
CA ILE A 30 -5.96 10.77 -3.99
C ILE A 30 -6.50 9.76 -5.01
N ALA A 31 -6.68 8.49 -4.63
CA ALA A 31 -7.32 7.50 -5.48
C ALA A 31 -8.78 7.89 -5.82
N ALA A 32 -9.44 8.63 -4.94
CA ALA A 32 -10.75 9.21 -5.20
C ALA A 32 -10.68 10.64 -5.83
N GLY A 33 -9.47 11.15 -6.13
CA GLY A 33 -9.26 12.47 -6.74
C GLY A 33 -9.18 13.63 -5.75
N PHE A 34 -9.10 13.35 -4.45
CA PHE A 34 -8.95 14.37 -3.42
C PHE A 34 -7.47 14.55 -3.07
N VAL A 35 -6.93 15.74 -3.26
CA VAL A 35 -5.57 16.09 -2.85
C VAL A 35 -5.55 16.18 -1.31
N PRO A 36 -4.74 15.34 -0.63
CA PRO A 36 -4.65 15.40 0.83
C PRO A 36 -4.05 16.73 1.28
N THR A 37 -4.65 17.36 2.28
CA THR A 37 -4.20 18.66 2.81
C THR A 37 -3.82 18.59 4.28
N ASN A 38 -4.59 17.83 5.07
CA ASN A 38 -4.48 17.78 6.51
C ASN A 38 -4.53 16.34 7.02
N LEU A 39 -3.79 16.08 8.09
CA LEU A 39 -3.81 14.83 8.81
C LEU A 39 -3.87 15.08 10.31
N SER A 40 -4.70 14.32 11.01
CA SER A 40 -4.70 14.18 12.47
C SER A 40 -4.47 12.73 12.83
N ASN A 41 -3.82 12.45 13.96
CA ASN A 41 -3.52 11.08 14.38
C ASN A 41 -3.85 10.84 15.86
N ILE A 42 -4.07 9.58 16.19
CA ILE A 42 -4.32 9.14 17.58
C ILE A 42 -3.39 7.97 17.86
N ILE A 43 -2.72 8.04 19.01
CA ILE A 43 -1.86 6.97 19.52
C ILE A 43 -2.42 6.53 20.87
N ASP A 44 -2.87 5.28 20.95
CA ASP A 44 -3.22 4.63 22.20
C ASP A 44 -2.03 3.79 22.65
N VAL A 45 -1.54 3.99 23.87
CA VAL A 45 -0.36 3.27 24.40
C VAL A 45 -0.65 2.56 25.71
N ASN A 46 0.09 1.48 25.98
CA ASN A 46 0.05 0.84 27.30
C ASN A 46 0.77 1.67 28.35
N THR A 47 1.98 2.09 28.07
CA THR A 47 2.80 2.99 28.89
C THR A 47 3.59 3.86 27.94
N LEU A 48 3.66 5.15 28.25
CA LEU A 48 4.33 6.13 27.38
C LEU A 48 5.86 5.94 27.45
N ASP A 49 6.49 5.78 26.30
CA ASP A 49 7.94 5.89 26.12
C ASP A 49 8.23 7.08 25.18
N TYR A 50 8.91 8.09 25.71
CA TYR A 50 9.17 9.34 24.98
C TYR A 50 10.00 9.12 23.72
N ASP A 51 11.04 8.28 23.77
CA ASP A 51 11.95 8.08 22.63
C ASP A 51 11.24 7.33 21.49
N VAL A 52 10.36 6.38 21.83
CA VAL A 52 9.52 5.68 20.84
C VAL A 52 8.58 6.66 20.16
N VAL A 53 7.89 7.52 20.93
CA VAL A 53 6.98 8.52 20.36
C VAL A 53 7.75 9.55 19.52
N ASP A 54 8.91 10.00 19.96
CA ASP A 54 9.76 10.93 19.19
C ASP A 54 10.17 10.33 17.84
N GLU A 55 10.58 9.06 17.82
CA GLU A 55 10.90 8.35 16.58
C GLU A 55 9.70 8.20 15.67
N MET A 56 8.53 7.85 16.20
CA MET A 56 7.27 7.79 15.44
C MET A 56 6.91 9.16 14.83
N MET A 57 7.05 10.24 15.62
CA MET A 57 6.71 11.60 15.17
C MET A 57 7.70 12.12 14.12
N ARG A 58 8.96 11.77 14.20
CA ARG A 58 9.94 12.08 13.13
C ARG A 58 9.53 11.41 11.83
N GLY A 59 9.23 10.12 11.83
CA GLY A 59 8.77 9.42 10.65
C GLY A 59 7.46 9.97 10.09
N LEU A 60 6.51 10.35 10.96
CA LEU A 60 5.27 11.02 10.55
C LEU A 60 5.53 12.39 9.91
N HIS A 61 6.41 13.20 10.53
CA HIS A 61 6.81 14.50 9.99
C HIS A 61 7.40 14.35 8.59
N ASP A 62 8.36 13.43 8.42
CA ASP A 62 9.04 13.23 7.14
C ASP A 62 8.08 12.76 6.03
N ALA A 63 7.17 11.83 6.37
CA ALA A 63 6.13 11.36 5.45
C ALA A 63 5.13 12.47 5.06
N CYS A 64 4.73 13.31 6.01
CA CYS A 64 3.85 14.44 5.77
C CYS A 64 4.54 15.55 4.98
N GLN A 65 5.82 15.83 5.26
CA GLN A 65 6.62 16.77 4.49
C GLN A 65 6.80 16.31 3.03
N PHE A 66 7.11 15.03 2.81
CA PHE A 66 7.19 14.43 1.49
C PHE A 66 5.87 14.57 0.72
N SER A 67 4.75 14.39 1.40
CA SER A 67 3.42 14.41 0.80
C SER A 67 2.77 15.79 0.79
N LYS A 68 3.42 16.82 1.36
CA LYS A 68 2.92 18.20 1.51
C LYS A 68 1.59 18.26 2.30
N ILE A 69 1.47 17.42 3.32
CA ILE A 69 0.29 17.33 4.18
C ILE A 69 0.60 18.02 5.52
N ALA A 70 -0.27 18.91 5.99
CA ALA A 70 -0.12 19.53 7.30
C ALA A 70 -0.61 18.59 8.41
N ILE A 71 0.18 18.40 9.46
CA ILE A 71 -0.28 17.75 10.70
C ILE A 71 -1.02 18.80 11.51
N THR A 72 -2.35 18.68 11.60
CA THR A 72 -3.22 19.70 12.22
C THR A 72 -3.74 19.30 13.59
N GLY A 73 -3.46 18.10 14.04
CA GLY A 73 -3.88 17.63 15.36
C GLY A 73 -3.41 16.23 15.65
N GLY A 74 -3.59 15.83 16.88
CA GLY A 74 -3.29 14.50 17.35
C GLY A 74 -3.58 14.38 18.83
N GLU A 75 -3.63 13.14 19.32
CA GLU A 75 -3.82 12.80 20.72
C GLU A 75 -3.01 11.58 21.07
N ILE A 76 -2.53 11.51 22.30
CA ILE A 76 -1.90 10.32 22.88
C ILE A 76 -2.67 9.98 24.15
N ALA A 77 -3.16 8.73 24.23
CA ALA A 77 -3.84 8.22 25.42
C ALA A 77 -3.08 7.04 26.02
N GLU A 78 -2.70 7.16 27.30
CA GLU A 78 -2.13 6.05 28.06
C GLU A 78 -3.26 5.23 28.68
N LEU A 79 -3.47 4.00 28.16
CA LEU A 79 -4.61 3.14 28.48
C LEU A 79 -4.22 1.89 29.30
N GLY A 80 -2.95 1.77 29.68
CA GLY A 80 -2.44 0.68 30.49
C GLY A 80 -2.62 -0.68 29.80
N ASN A 81 -3.06 -1.66 30.55
CA ASN A 81 -3.22 -3.04 30.08
C ASN A 81 -4.34 -3.27 29.06
N ARG A 82 -5.05 -2.23 28.65
CA ARG A 82 -6.02 -2.30 27.53
C ARG A 82 -5.33 -2.35 26.17
N ILE A 83 -4.08 -1.90 26.10
CA ILE A 83 -3.24 -1.97 24.91
C ILE A 83 -2.22 -3.08 25.12
N GLY A 84 -2.22 -4.05 24.22
CA GLY A 84 -1.29 -5.16 24.20
C GLY A 84 -0.61 -5.27 22.84
N GLY A 85 0.56 -5.91 22.83
CA GLY A 85 1.38 -6.11 21.64
C GLY A 85 2.49 -7.11 21.91
N PHE A 86 3.67 -6.91 21.34
CA PHE A 86 4.82 -7.77 21.58
C PHE A 86 5.32 -7.62 23.04
N PRO A 87 5.43 -8.73 23.81
CA PRO A 87 5.73 -8.66 25.24
C PRO A 87 7.09 -8.06 25.61
N GLY A 88 8.03 -8.00 24.67
CA GLY A 88 9.36 -7.41 24.87
C GLY A 88 9.49 -5.96 24.42
N ALA A 89 8.41 -5.36 23.91
CA ALA A 89 8.45 -3.99 23.42
C ALA A 89 8.61 -2.95 24.55
N ARG A 90 9.30 -1.86 24.26
CA ARG A 90 9.40 -0.70 25.15
C ARG A 90 8.03 -0.04 25.36
N MET A 91 7.21 -0.02 24.30
CA MET A 91 5.86 0.51 24.30
C MET A 91 4.99 -0.34 23.36
N ASN A 92 3.84 -0.80 23.85
CA ASN A 92 2.81 -1.35 22.97
C ASN A 92 1.83 -0.23 22.61
N PHE A 93 1.39 -0.20 21.36
CA PHE A 93 0.55 0.90 20.91
C PHE A 93 -0.40 0.49 19.77
N ASN A 94 -1.41 1.31 19.58
CA ASN A 94 -2.22 1.36 18.37
C ASN A 94 -2.08 2.76 17.77
N TRP A 95 -1.97 2.86 16.44
CA TRP A 95 -1.79 4.14 15.77
C TRP A 95 -2.73 4.25 14.59
N CYS A 96 -3.58 5.26 14.62
CA CYS A 96 -4.51 5.55 13.55
C CYS A 96 -4.45 7.03 13.14
N SER A 97 -4.95 7.33 11.94
CA SER A 97 -5.04 8.68 11.43
C SER A 97 -6.33 8.92 10.67
N THR A 98 -6.68 10.20 10.56
CA THR A 98 -7.72 10.73 9.69
C THR A 98 -7.10 11.80 8.82
N ALA A 99 -7.30 11.71 7.51
CA ALA A 99 -6.86 12.72 6.57
C ALA A 99 -8.05 13.43 5.92
N ILE A 100 -7.86 14.71 5.60
CA ILE A 100 -8.80 15.54 4.86
C ILE A 100 -8.15 15.93 3.54
N GLY A 101 -8.91 15.90 2.46
CA GLY A 101 -8.48 16.33 1.14
C GLY A 101 -9.52 17.19 0.45
N VAL A 102 -9.07 17.91 -0.56
CA VAL A 102 -9.91 18.76 -1.41
C VAL A 102 -9.92 18.14 -2.81
N LEU A 103 -11.11 18.05 -3.41
CA LEU A 103 -11.21 17.56 -4.79
C LEU A 103 -10.31 18.40 -5.69
N HIS A 104 -9.49 17.71 -6.51
CA HIS A 104 -8.56 18.40 -7.41
C HIS A 104 -9.32 19.31 -8.38
N PRO A 105 -8.85 20.57 -8.64
CA PRO A 105 -9.58 21.53 -9.46
C PRO A 105 -9.84 21.10 -10.91
N SER A 106 -9.08 20.14 -11.43
CA SER A 106 -9.29 19.56 -12.77
C SER A 106 -10.44 18.55 -12.83
N LEU A 107 -11.03 18.19 -11.70
CA LEU A 107 -12.09 17.19 -11.59
C LEU A 107 -13.42 17.83 -11.20
N ASP A 108 -14.49 17.51 -11.92
CA ASP A 108 -15.85 17.95 -11.59
C ASP A 108 -16.51 17.03 -10.55
N GLN A 109 -15.98 15.80 -10.38
CA GLN A 109 -16.51 14.78 -9.47
C GLN A 109 -15.40 13.79 -9.06
N PRO A 110 -15.58 13.05 -7.95
CA PRO A 110 -14.60 12.07 -7.51
C PRO A 110 -14.31 10.99 -8.57
N LEU A 111 -13.06 10.51 -8.59
CA LEU A 111 -12.60 9.40 -9.43
C LEU A 111 -13.20 8.08 -8.92
N SER A 112 -14.34 7.70 -9.45
CA SER A 112 -15.11 6.53 -9.00
C SER A 112 -15.09 5.36 -9.99
N GLY A 113 -14.51 5.55 -11.18
CA GLY A 113 -14.64 4.61 -12.29
C GLY A 113 -15.94 4.78 -13.10
N ALA A 114 -16.79 5.76 -12.78
CA ALA A 114 -18.09 5.93 -13.46
C ALA A 114 -17.98 6.25 -14.96
N THR A 115 -16.87 6.87 -15.39
CA THR A 115 -16.59 7.23 -16.78
C THR A 115 -15.70 6.20 -17.50
N ALA A 116 -15.30 5.14 -16.80
CA ALA A 116 -14.51 4.05 -17.37
C ALA A 116 -15.34 3.25 -18.41
N GLN A 117 -14.67 2.75 -19.41
CA GLN A 117 -15.31 1.98 -20.48
C GLN A 117 -14.41 0.83 -20.95
N ALA A 118 -15.00 -0.16 -21.62
CA ALA A 118 -14.23 -1.26 -22.20
C ALA A 118 -13.21 -0.73 -23.22
N GLY A 119 -12.00 -1.28 -23.18
CA GLY A 119 -10.86 -0.82 -23.98
C GLY A 119 -9.97 0.21 -23.26
N ASP A 120 -10.39 0.79 -22.13
CA ASP A 120 -9.53 1.67 -21.35
C ASP A 120 -8.28 0.93 -20.88
N ALA A 121 -7.17 1.67 -20.86
CA ALA A 121 -5.90 1.17 -20.41
C ALA A 121 -5.81 1.16 -18.88
N VAL A 122 -5.11 0.17 -18.33
CA VAL A 122 -4.77 0.08 -16.91
C VAL A 122 -3.28 0.28 -16.76
N VAL A 123 -2.86 1.27 -15.96
CA VAL A 123 -1.47 1.54 -15.61
C VAL A 123 -1.25 1.15 -14.15
N ALA A 124 -0.23 0.33 -13.88
CA ALA A 124 0.17 -0.06 -12.53
C ALA A 124 1.35 0.81 -12.05
N LEU A 125 1.32 1.17 -10.76
CA LEU A 125 2.47 1.74 -10.04
C LEU A 125 3.09 0.66 -9.16
N ARG A 126 4.42 0.55 -9.23
CA ARG A 126 5.19 -0.42 -8.43
C ARG A 126 5.08 -0.12 -6.94
N SER A 127 4.91 -1.17 -6.14
CA SER A 127 5.12 -1.14 -4.69
C SER A 127 6.46 -1.78 -4.35
N PRO A 128 7.37 -1.09 -3.64
CA PRO A 128 8.64 -1.66 -3.20
C PRO A 128 8.54 -2.41 -1.86
N SER A 129 7.36 -2.48 -1.24
CA SER A 129 7.14 -3.08 0.08
C SER A 129 5.78 -3.79 0.17
N PHE A 130 5.57 -4.50 1.29
CA PHE A 130 4.26 -5.07 1.65
C PHE A 130 3.19 -4.01 1.93
N ARG A 131 3.61 -2.76 2.11
CA ARG A 131 2.77 -1.66 2.61
C ARG A 131 2.27 -1.98 4.03
N SER A 132 0.97 -1.89 4.30
CA SER A 132 0.41 -2.14 5.64
C SER A 132 -0.55 -3.34 5.69
N ASN A 133 -0.60 -4.17 4.66
CA ASN A 133 -1.61 -5.24 4.55
C ASN A 133 -1.00 -6.63 4.40
N GLY A 134 -1.79 -7.64 4.77
CA GLY A 134 -1.41 -9.05 4.61
C GLY A 134 -0.39 -9.58 5.63
N TYR A 135 -0.05 -8.79 6.66
CA TYR A 135 0.95 -9.17 7.68
C TYR A 135 0.53 -10.39 8.51
N SER A 136 -0.76 -10.58 8.73
CA SER A 136 -1.24 -11.75 9.47
C SER A 136 -0.87 -13.07 8.78
N LEU A 137 -0.90 -13.11 7.45
CA LEU A 137 -0.48 -14.27 6.67
C LEU A 137 1.04 -14.44 6.72
N ALA A 138 1.81 -13.38 6.47
CA ALA A 138 3.26 -13.40 6.51
C ALA A 138 3.78 -13.84 7.90
N ARG A 139 3.27 -13.21 8.98
CA ARG A 139 3.62 -13.54 10.36
C ARG A 139 3.33 -15.01 10.68
N LYS A 140 2.11 -15.50 10.42
CA LYS A 140 1.75 -16.89 10.69
C LYS A 140 2.64 -17.88 9.95
N THR A 141 3.03 -17.56 8.71
CA THR A 141 3.93 -18.38 7.91
C THR A 141 5.32 -18.43 8.54
N LEU A 142 5.89 -17.27 8.86
CA LEU A 142 7.23 -17.19 9.46
C LEU A 142 7.27 -17.76 10.86
N GLN A 143 6.24 -17.52 11.68
CA GLN A 143 6.15 -18.08 13.02
C GLN A 143 6.08 -19.63 13.00
N ARG A 144 5.38 -20.21 12.01
CA ARG A 144 5.36 -21.66 11.81
C ARG A 144 6.75 -22.22 11.45
N LEU A 145 7.54 -21.47 10.68
CA LEU A 145 8.85 -21.91 10.18
C LEU A 145 9.98 -21.68 11.20
N PHE A 146 9.96 -20.53 11.88
CA PHE A 146 11.07 -20.05 12.71
C PHE A 146 10.71 -19.84 14.18
N GLY A 147 9.46 -20.14 14.59
CA GLY A 147 9.00 -19.91 15.98
C GLY A 147 8.75 -18.45 16.30
N ASP A 148 8.69 -18.11 17.58
CA ASP A 148 8.29 -16.78 18.06
C ASP A 148 9.28 -15.67 17.69
N ASN A 149 10.56 -16.01 17.50
CA ASN A 149 11.61 -15.07 17.10
C ASN A 149 11.83 -14.96 15.60
N TRP A 150 10.81 -15.31 14.79
CA TRP A 150 10.87 -15.29 13.33
C TRP A 150 11.40 -13.98 12.72
N HIS A 151 11.18 -12.85 13.39
CA HIS A 151 11.62 -11.54 12.94
C HIS A 151 13.15 -11.38 12.88
N THR A 152 13.89 -12.17 13.70
CA THR A 152 15.36 -12.20 13.68
C THR A 152 15.92 -13.30 12.80
N ALA A 153 15.07 -14.15 12.20
CA ALA A 153 15.53 -15.21 11.30
C ALA A 153 16.19 -14.58 10.06
N PRO A 154 17.31 -15.16 9.58
CA PRO A 154 18.00 -14.67 8.40
C PRO A 154 17.07 -14.61 7.19
N TYR A 155 17.12 -13.50 6.48
CA TYR A 155 16.40 -13.33 5.23
C TYR A 155 17.19 -13.95 4.07
N ASP A 156 16.53 -14.76 3.24
CA ASP A 156 17.15 -15.52 2.15
C ASP A 156 16.45 -15.27 0.79
N GLY A 157 15.78 -14.11 0.62
CA GLY A 157 15.24 -13.69 -0.67
C GLY A 157 16.33 -13.29 -1.67
N THR A 158 15.97 -13.10 -2.93
CA THR A 158 16.92 -12.72 -3.99
C THR A 158 17.49 -11.31 -3.86
N ASP A 159 16.95 -10.50 -2.95
CA ASP A 159 17.39 -9.16 -2.54
C ASP A 159 17.97 -9.16 -1.09
N ALA A 160 18.54 -10.30 -0.66
CA ALA A 160 19.11 -10.46 0.69
C ALA A 160 20.34 -9.55 0.97
N ASP A 161 20.85 -8.87 -0.03
CA ASP A 161 21.82 -7.80 0.11
C ASP A 161 21.25 -6.50 0.73
N GLN A 162 19.92 -6.35 0.69
CA GLN A 162 19.22 -5.18 1.23
C GLN A 162 18.73 -5.40 2.66
N TYR A 163 18.52 -6.65 3.10
CA TYR A 163 17.93 -6.99 4.38
C TYR A 163 18.66 -8.15 5.03
N VAL A 164 18.95 -8.04 6.33
CA VAL A 164 19.61 -9.11 7.09
C VAL A 164 18.58 -10.12 7.61
N THR A 165 17.41 -9.62 8.02
CA THR A 165 16.38 -10.44 8.67
C THR A 165 15.02 -10.32 7.98
N TRP A 166 14.16 -11.30 8.20
CA TRP A 166 12.77 -11.25 7.77
C TRP A 166 12.00 -10.07 8.35
N GLY A 167 12.31 -9.70 9.60
CA GLY A 167 11.72 -8.52 10.22
C GLY A 167 12.03 -7.24 9.45
N GLU A 168 13.28 -7.02 9.06
CA GLU A 168 13.71 -5.86 8.27
C GLU A 168 13.05 -5.83 6.90
N ALA A 169 13.02 -6.95 6.17
CA ALA A 169 12.38 -7.04 4.86
C ALA A 169 10.89 -6.72 4.92
N LEU A 170 10.20 -7.14 5.99
CA LEU A 170 8.79 -6.85 6.19
C LEU A 170 8.52 -5.44 6.73
N LEU A 171 9.46 -4.83 7.48
CA LEU A 171 9.29 -3.48 8.02
C LEU A 171 9.49 -2.38 6.97
N ALA A 172 9.99 -2.70 5.78
CA ALA A 172 10.19 -1.73 4.71
C ALA A 172 8.97 -0.78 4.56
N PRO A 173 9.19 0.56 4.51
CA PRO A 173 8.10 1.54 4.55
C PRO A 173 7.24 1.48 3.29
N SER A 174 5.99 1.93 3.42
CA SER A 174 5.11 2.15 2.28
C SER A 174 5.59 3.30 1.41
N LEU A 175 5.56 3.13 0.09
CA LEU A 175 5.65 4.25 -0.84
C LEU A 175 4.32 5.00 -0.84
N ILE A 176 4.37 6.34 -0.75
CA ILE A 176 3.18 7.20 -0.78
C ILE A 176 2.96 7.64 -2.22
N TYR A 177 1.78 7.39 -2.79
CA TYR A 177 1.44 7.71 -4.18
C TYR A 177 0.74 9.05 -4.35
N ALA A 178 0.27 9.66 -3.28
CA ALA A 178 -0.47 10.91 -3.33
C ALA A 178 0.27 12.03 -4.12
N PRO A 179 1.58 12.27 -3.96
CA PRO A 179 2.30 13.26 -4.76
C PRO A 179 2.33 12.94 -6.25
N ALA A 180 2.45 11.64 -6.61
CA ALA A 180 2.50 11.21 -8.01
C ALA A 180 1.18 11.46 -8.73
N LEU A 181 0.06 11.09 -8.11
CA LEU A 181 -1.26 11.28 -8.71
C LEU A 181 -1.64 12.76 -8.74
N THR A 182 -1.25 13.55 -7.73
CA THR A 182 -1.41 15.01 -7.78
C THR A 182 -0.69 15.60 -8.99
N ALA A 183 0.55 15.19 -9.25
CA ALA A 183 1.31 15.66 -10.41
C ALA A 183 0.68 15.22 -11.76
N VAL A 184 0.05 14.05 -11.80
CA VAL A 184 -0.72 13.58 -12.98
C VAL A 184 -1.93 14.47 -13.24
N LEU A 185 -2.68 14.80 -12.20
CA LEU A 185 -3.85 15.69 -12.30
C LEU A 185 -3.46 17.14 -12.64
N ASP A 186 -2.37 17.65 -12.03
CA ASP A 186 -1.78 18.97 -12.35
C ASP A 186 -1.35 19.09 -13.82
N ALA A 187 -0.85 17.97 -14.40
CA ALA A 187 -0.49 17.90 -15.82
C ALA A 187 -1.72 17.80 -16.75
N GLY A 188 -2.94 17.76 -16.21
CA GLY A 188 -4.17 17.63 -16.99
C GLY A 188 -4.36 16.28 -17.67
N LEU A 189 -3.64 15.23 -17.23
CA LEU A 189 -3.79 13.89 -17.80
C LEU A 189 -5.10 13.26 -17.32
N PRO A 190 -5.89 12.67 -18.23
CA PRO A 190 -7.19 12.14 -17.88
C PRO A 190 -7.07 10.86 -17.05
N LEU A 191 -7.72 10.83 -15.88
CA LEU A 191 -7.95 9.63 -15.10
C LEU A 191 -9.45 9.35 -15.06
N ARG A 192 -9.84 8.07 -15.23
CA ARG A 192 -11.21 7.61 -15.12
C ARG A 192 -11.49 6.84 -13.83
N GLY A 193 -10.42 6.36 -13.19
CA GLY A 193 -10.46 5.68 -11.92
C GLY A 193 -9.07 5.40 -11.39
N ALA A 194 -8.96 5.22 -10.09
CA ALA A 194 -7.74 4.78 -9.42
C ALA A 194 -8.11 3.82 -8.28
N ALA A 195 -7.32 2.77 -8.12
CA ALA A 195 -7.51 1.79 -7.05
C ALA A 195 -6.23 1.64 -6.23
N HIS A 196 -6.29 2.03 -4.97
CA HIS A 196 -5.24 1.79 -3.99
C HIS A 196 -5.27 0.32 -3.56
N ILE A 197 -4.15 -0.39 -3.75
CA ILE A 197 -4.08 -1.83 -3.47
C ILE A 197 -3.73 -2.04 -2.00
N THR A 198 -4.74 -2.45 -1.24
CA THR A 198 -4.71 -2.67 0.21
C THR A 198 -5.16 -4.10 0.57
N GLY A 199 -5.79 -4.29 1.71
CA GLY A 199 -6.39 -5.59 2.08
C GLY A 199 -7.41 -6.04 1.04
N GLY A 200 -7.38 -7.32 0.68
CA GLY A 200 -8.13 -7.88 -0.45
C GLY A 200 -7.33 -7.97 -1.75
N GLY A 201 -6.06 -7.50 -1.74
CA GLY A 201 -5.12 -7.64 -2.85
C GLY A 201 -5.53 -6.91 -4.12
N VAL A 202 -4.99 -7.34 -5.26
CA VAL A 202 -5.13 -6.63 -6.53
C VAL A 202 -6.57 -6.65 -7.03
N ALA A 203 -7.20 -7.82 -7.11
CA ALA A 203 -8.50 -7.97 -7.75
C ALA A 203 -9.64 -7.27 -6.99
N ASP A 204 -9.74 -7.48 -5.66
CA ASP A 204 -10.85 -6.92 -4.87
C ASP A 204 -10.77 -5.40 -4.76
N ASN A 205 -9.57 -4.83 -4.70
CA ASN A 205 -9.44 -3.37 -4.72
C ASN A 205 -9.74 -2.80 -6.10
N PHE A 206 -9.31 -3.47 -7.18
CA PHE A 206 -9.54 -2.96 -8.53
C PHE A 206 -11.02 -3.02 -8.92
N LYS A 207 -11.78 -4.00 -8.46
CA LYS A 207 -13.24 -4.07 -8.65
C LYS A 207 -13.98 -2.80 -8.19
N ARG A 208 -13.43 -2.04 -7.24
CA ARG A 208 -14.07 -0.82 -6.74
C ARG A 208 -14.24 0.25 -7.82
N VAL A 209 -13.38 0.24 -8.84
CA VAL A 209 -13.43 1.18 -9.98
C VAL A 209 -14.08 0.58 -11.23
N LEU A 210 -14.39 -0.71 -11.24
CA LEU A 210 -15.12 -1.37 -12.32
C LEU A 210 -16.61 -1.17 -12.12
N LYS A 211 -17.21 -0.26 -12.88
CA LYS A 211 -18.65 0.03 -12.84
C LYS A 211 -19.34 -0.51 -14.09
N ASN A 212 -20.66 -0.52 -14.08
CA ASN A 212 -21.50 -0.82 -15.24
C ASN A 212 -21.23 -2.20 -15.89
N GLY A 213 -20.85 -3.21 -15.07
CA GLY A 213 -20.58 -4.55 -15.58
C GLY A 213 -19.22 -4.71 -16.27
N LEU A 214 -18.34 -3.72 -16.17
CA LEU A 214 -16.98 -3.83 -16.69
C LEU A 214 -16.16 -4.87 -15.93
N GLY A 215 -15.22 -5.47 -16.63
CA GLY A 215 -14.15 -6.28 -16.07
C GLY A 215 -12.77 -5.79 -16.49
N ALA A 216 -11.74 -6.59 -16.21
CA ALA A 216 -10.38 -6.27 -16.61
C ALA A 216 -9.54 -7.52 -16.89
N VAL A 217 -8.59 -7.38 -17.81
CA VAL A 217 -7.46 -8.29 -17.99
C VAL A 217 -6.19 -7.55 -17.61
N LEU A 218 -5.49 -8.04 -16.59
CA LEU A 218 -4.20 -7.51 -16.13
C LEU A 218 -3.13 -8.54 -16.50
N ASP A 219 -2.44 -8.31 -17.61
CA ASP A 219 -1.51 -9.26 -18.24
C ASP A 219 -0.04 -8.83 -18.16
N ASN A 220 0.21 -7.64 -17.63
CA ASN A 220 1.56 -7.11 -17.46
C ASN A 220 1.70 -6.36 -16.13
N LEU A 221 1.31 -7.02 -15.02
CA LEU A 221 1.57 -6.51 -13.68
C LEU A 221 3.07 -6.56 -13.35
N PHE A 222 3.52 -5.70 -12.43
CA PHE A 222 4.87 -5.86 -11.86
C PHE A 222 5.02 -7.23 -11.22
N ALA A 223 6.23 -7.78 -11.32
CA ALA A 223 6.57 -9.00 -10.61
C ALA A 223 6.44 -8.82 -9.09
N PRO A 224 6.00 -9.87 -8.38
CA PRO A 224 5.98 -9.85 -6.92
C PRO A 224 7.34 -9.54 -6.32
N LEU A 225 7.34 -8.92 -5.13
CA LEU A 225 8.57 -8.66 -4.40
C LEU A 225 9.29 -9.98 -4.06
N PRO A 226 10.64 -10.01 -4.01
CA PRO A 226 11.39 -11.20 -3.62
C PRO A 226 10.93 -11.80 -2.30
N ALA A 227 10.64 -10.97 -1.29
CA ALA A 227 10.13 -11.43 -0.01
C ALA A 227 8.74 -12.09 -0.11
N MET A 228 7.86 -11.61 -1.00
CA MET A 228 6.56 -12.23 -1.26
C MET A 228 6.71 -13.56 -1.97
N GLN A 229 7.58 -13.63 -2.98
CA GLN A 229 7.89 -14.87 -3.70
C GLN A 229 8.46 -15.92 -2.74
N ARG A 230 9.43 -15.51 -1.92
CA ARG A 230 10.06 -16.41 -0.96
C ARG A 230 9.07 -16.91 0.10
N LEU A 231 8.18 -16.06 0.59
CA LEU A 231 7.10 -16.48 1.50
C LEU A 231 6.14 -17.48 0.86
N CYS A 232 5.81 -17.30 -0.43
CA CYS A 232 4.99 -18.28 -1.16
C CYS A 232 5.68 -19.64 -1.23
N GLU A 233 6.97 -19.67 -1.57
CA GLU A 233 7.77 -20.90 -1.66
C GLU A 233 7.85 -21.63 -0.32
N VAL A 234 8.39 -20.98 0.72
CA VAL A 234 8.61 -21.61 2.03
C VAL A 234 7.32 -21.86 2.80
N GLY A 235 6.30 -21.06 2.54
CA GLY A 235 4.98 -21.15 3.18
C GLY A 235 4.03 -22.13 2.51
N GLY A 236 4.32 -22.54 1.26
CA GLY A 236 3.38 -23.29 0.43
C GLY A 236 2.10 -22.48 0.13
N ILE A 237 2.24 -21.15 -0.05
CA ILE A 237 1.11 -20.24 -0.30
C ILE A 237 0.83 -20.23 -1.80
N SER A 238 -0.40 -20.56 -2.20
CA SER A 238 -0.78 -20.54 -3.61
C SER A 238 -0.79 -19.12 -4.19
N PRO A 239 -0.59 -18.94 -5.50
CA PRO A 239 -0.70 -17.65 -6.16
C PRO A 239 -2.05 -16.97 -5.90
N GLU A 240 -3.16 -17.73 -5.93
CA GLU A 240 -4.50 -17.21 -5.66
C GLU A 240 -4.58 -16.57 -4.27
N THR A 241 -4.04 -17.26 -3.26
CA THR A 241 -4.00 -16.74 -1.89
C THR A 241 -3.11 -15.51 -1.79
N ALA A 242 -1.92 -15.53 -2.39
CA ALA A 242 -0.98 -14.41 -2.34
C ALA A 242 -1.59 -13.13 -2.95
N TYR A 243 -2.24 -13.22 -4.12
CA TYR A 243 -2.89 -12.09 -4.79
C TYR A 243 -4.17 -11.59 -4.09
N LEU A 244 -4.75 -12.37 -3.16
CA LEU A 244 -5.84 -11.91 -2.29
C LEU A 244 -5.35 -11.16 -1.04
N TYR A 245 -4.15 -11.47 -0.55
CA TYR A 245 -3.66 -10.89 0.71
C TYR A 245 -2.62 -9.79 0.51
N TRP A 246 -1.84 -9.83 -0.58
CA TRP A 246 -0.73 -8.93 -0.83
C TRP A 246 -0.89 -8.13 -2.12
N ASN A 247 -0.19 -7.02 -2.19
CA ASN A 247 -0.16 -6.17 -3.39
C ASN A 247 0.63 -6.79 -4.55
N MET A 248 1.41 -7.83 -4.30
CA MET A 248 2.24 -8.55 -5.27
C MET A 248 3.06 -7.62 -6.18
N GLY A 249 3.66 -6.56 -5.57
CA GLY A 249 4.49 -5.58 -6.27
C GLY A 249 3.71 -4.44 -6.94
N ASN A 250 2.37 -4.38 -6.80
CA ASN A 250 1.51 -3.40 -7.46
C ASN A 250 0.72 -2.62 -6.41
N GLY A 251 1.09 -1.38 -6.14
CA GLY A 251 0.51 -0.61 -5.04
C GLY A 251 -0.67 0.29 -5.41
N MET A 252 -0.77 0.65 -6.68
CA MET A 252 -1.86 1.47 -7.21
C MET A 252 -2.13 1.07 -8.67
N LEU A 253 -3.39 1.03 -9.07
CA LEU A 253 -3.82 0.83 -10.45
C LEU A 253 -4.65 2.02 -10.91
N LEU A 254 -4.33 2.55 -12.09
CA LEU A 254 -4.97 3.72 -12.69
C LEU A 254 -5.68 3.32 -13.98
N VAL A 255 -6.87 3.86 -14.20
CA VAL A 255 -7.65 3.69 -15.44
C VAL A 255 -7.61 4.98 -16.23
N THR A 256 -7.24 4.90 -17.50
CA THR A 256 -7.18 6.05 -18.41
C THR A 256 -7.57 5.64 -19.84
N ALA A 257 -7.81 6.61 -20.69
CA ALA A 257 -8.01 6.36 -22.12
C ALA A 257 -6.73 5.76 -22.75
N PRO A 258 -6.83 4.83 -23.70
CA PRO A 258 -5.66 4.14 -24.27
C PRO A 258 -4.61 5.10 -24.84
N GLU A 259 -5.05 6.17 -25.49
CA GLU A 259 -4.19 7.20 -26.07
C GLU A 259 -3.42 8.04 -25.05
N ALA A 260 -3.87 8.08 -23.79
CA ALA A 260 -3.20 8.80 -22.72
C ALA A 260 -2.26 7.92 -21.89
N ALA A 261 -2.28 6.60 -22.07
CA ALA A 261 -1.57 5.66 -21.20
C ALA A 261 -0.05 5.86 -21.21
N GLU A 262 0.55 6.10 -22.37
CA GLU A 262 2.00 6.33 -22.48
C GLU A 262 2.41 7.66 -21.80
N ALA A 263 1.66 8.73 -22.01
CA ALA A 263 1.91 10.01 -21.37
C ALA A 263 1.76 9.91 -19.83
N LEU A 264 0.79 9.11 -19.35
CA LEU A 264 0.61 8.83 -17.94
C LEU A 264 1.81 8.11 -17.34
N VAL A 265 2.31 7.07 -18.00
CA VAL A 265 3.53 6.34 -17.54
C VAL A 265 4.74 7.27 -17.52
N GLN A 266 4.93 8.11 -18.54
CA GLN A 266 6.02 9.07 -18.61
C GLN A 266 5.93 10.13 -17.49
N GLN A 267 4.74 10.67 -17.22
CA GLN A 267 4.54 11.65 -16.14
C GLN A 267 4.85 11.04 -14.76
N LEU A 268 4.42 9.81 -14.52
CA LEU A 268 4.72 9.08 -13.27
C LEU A 268 6.22 8.83 -13.13
N ALA A 269 6.92 8.46 -14.22
CA ALA A 269 8.36 8.27 -14.21
C ALA A 269 9.12 9.58 -13.94
N GLN A 270 8.69 10.71 -14.52
CA GLN A 270 9.23 12.04 -14.23
C GLN A 270 9.04 12.46 -12.76
N SER A 271 7.97 11.98 -12.14
CA SER A 271 7.70 12.18 -10.71
C SER A 271 8.48 11.21 -9.80
N GLY A 272 9.35 10.36 -10.36
CA GLY A 272 10.18 9.40 -9.61
C GLY A 272 9.50 8.07 -9.30
N TYR A 273 8.36 7.76 -9.91
CA TYR A 273 7.63 6.52 -9.66
C TYR A 273 7.75 5.54 -10.83
N GLN A 274 7.96 4.27 -10.52
CA GLN A 274 7.93 3.22 -11.53
C GLN A 274 6.48 2.89 -11.88
N ALA A 275 6.14 3.01 -13.15
CA ALA A 275 4.83 2.71 -13.68
C ALA A 275 4.93 1.97 -15.01
N GLN A 276 3.93 1.15 -15.33
CA GLN A 276 3.85 0.45 -16.61
C GLN A 276 2.40 0.23 -17.02
N LEU A 277 2.16 0.08 -18.33
CA LEU A 277 0.90 -0.43 -18.85
C LEU A 277 0.73 -1.88 -18.33
N ALA A 278 -0.36 -2.13 -17.61
CA ALA A 278 -0.58 -3.38 -16.88
C ALA A 278 -1.74 -4.23 -17.44
N GLY A 279 -2.55 -3.65 -18.35
CA GLY A 279 -3.68 -4.33 -18.92
C GLY A 279 -4.74 -3.38 -19.46
N TYR A 280 -5.98 -3.86 -19.54
CA TYR A 280 -7.10 -3.14 -20.12
C TYR A 280 -8.45 -3.56 -19.53
N LEU A 281 -9.45 -2.70 -19.66
CA LEU A 281 -10.82 -3.00 -19.25
C LEU A 281 -11.58 -3.78 -20.32
N THR A 282 -12.49 -4.66 -19.89
CA THR A 282 -13.34 -5.49 -20.75
C THR A 282 -14.82 -5.19 -20.54
N ALA A 283 -15.64 -5.54 -21.52
CA ALA A 283 -17.10 -5.43 -21.43
C ALA A 283 -17.74 -6.53 -20.56
N GLU A 284 -17.00 -7.59 -20.26
CA GLU A 284 -17.44 -8.70 -19.42
C GLU A 284 -16.92 -8.50 -17.99
N ALA A 285 -17.81 -8.63 -17.00
CA ALA A 285 -17.48 -8.49 -15.60
C ALA A 285 -16.44 -9.53 -15.12
N GLY A 286 -15.65 -9.15 -14.14
CA GLY A 286 -14.61 -9.99 -13.53
C GLY A 286 -13.20 -9.44 -13.76
N VAL A 287 -12.25 -9.90 -12.96
CA VAL A 287 -10.84 -9.53 -13.08
C VAL A 287 -10.02 -10.78 -13.37
N THR A 288 -9.31 -10.76 -14.48
CA THR A 288 -8.36 -11.80 -14.85
C THR A 288 -6.94 -11.29 -14.69
N LEU A 289 -6.15 -11.96 -13.84
CA LEU A 289 -4.72 -11.69 -13.71
C LEU A 289 -3.97 -12.76 -14.50
N ARG A 290 -3.12 -12.36 -15.45
CA ARG A 290 -2.17 -13.25 -16.12
C ARG A 290 -0.82 -13.14 -15.42
N VAL A 291 -0.46 -14.17 -14.68
CA VAL A 291 0.75 -14.16 -13.84
C VAL A 291 1.57 -15.42 -14.08
N GLY A 292 2.82 -15.23 -14.48
CA GLY A 292 3.66 -16.33 -14.94
C GLY A 292 3.03 -17.04 -16.16
N ALA A 293 2.87 -18.35 -16.07
CA ALA A 293 2.24 -19.16 -17.13
C ALA A 293 0.74 -19.43 -16.87
N GLY A 294 0.13 -18.81 -15.87
CA GLY A 294 -1.23 -19.09 -15.41
C GLY A 294 -2.17 -17.89 -15.47
N GLU A 295 -3.46 -18.17 -15.30
CA GLU A 295 -4.50 -17.17 -15.14
C GLU A 295 -5.22 -17.36 -13.80
N LEU A 296 -5.41 -16.25 -13.06
CA LEU A 296 -6.25 -16.19 -11.87
C LEU A 296 -7.50 -15.39 -12.21
N LYS A 297 -8.68 -15.96 -11.94
CA LYS A 297 -9.96 -15.33 -12.26
C LYS A 297 -10.76 -15.04 -11.02
N TYR A 298 -11.20 -13.80 -10.91
CA TYR A 298 -11.98 -13.28 -9.78
C TYR A 298 -13.32 -12.73 -10.31
N ALA A 299 -14.40 -13.35 -9.88
CA ALA A 299 -15.76 -12.94 -10.24
C ALA A 299 -16.17 -11.60 -9.65
#